data_60494be61f2eaa4b03612948f3df2c30
#
_entry.id   60494be61f2eaa4b03612948f3df2c30
#
_cell.length_a   1.000
_cell.length_b   1.000
_cell.length_c   1.000
_cell.angle_alpha   90.00
_cell.angle_beta   90.00
_cell.angle_gamma   90.00
#
_symmetry.space_group_name_H-M   'P 1'
#
loop_
_entity.id
_entity.type
_entity.pdbx_description
1 polymer ?
#
loop_
_entity_poly.entity_id
_entity_poly.type
_entity_poly.pdbx_seq_one_letter_code
_entity_poly.pdbx_strand_id
1 'polypeptide(L)'
;MATTKKTEIITRFRTHDSDTGSPEVQIAILSERIGELTEHFKTHAKDHASRRGLLMLVSKRRRLLDYLKTNDSDRYREVIGKLGLRK
;
A
#
# COMPACT_ATOMS: atom_id res chain seq x y z
N MET A 1 1.85 -17.42 2.01
CA MET A 1 2.07 -17.23 0.57
C MET A 1 1.63 -15.86 0.13
N ALA A 2 2.41 -15.22 -0.73
CA ALA A 2 2.14 -13.86 -1.19
C ALA A 2 0.78 -13.72 -1.89
N THR A 3 0.38 -14.72 -2.67
CA THR A 3 -0.88 -14.70 -3.41
C THR A 3 -2.10 -14.66 -2.47
N THR A 4 -2.08 -15.50 -1.42
CA THR A 4 -3.17 -15.55 -0.44
C THR A 4 -3.30 -14.21 0.29
N LYS A 5 -2.17 -13.64 0.70
CA LYS A 5 -2.14 -12.37 1.40
C LYS A 5 -2.68 -11.23 0.54
N LYS A 6 -2.31 -11.21 -0.73
CA LYS A 6 -2.80 -10.23 -1.68
C LYS A 6 -4.31 -10.33 -1.87
N THR A 7 -4.83 -11.55 -1.94
CA THR A 7 -6.27 -11.80 -2.08
C THR A 7 -7.03 -11.27 -0.86
N GLU A 8 -6.52 -11.49 0.34
CA GLU A 8 -7.12 -10.97 1.56
C GLU A 8 -7.18 -9.44 1.57
N ILE A 9 -6.09 -8.79 1.14
CA ILE A 9 -6.03 -7.34 1.08
C ILE A 9 -7.07 -6.81 0.09
N ILE A 10 -7.16 -7.40 -1.08
CA ILE A 10 -8.13 -6.99 -2.10
C ILE A 10 -9.55 -7.12 -1.55
N THR A 11 -9.86 -8.22 -0.89
CA THR A 11 -11.18 -8.45 -0.33
C THR A 11 -11.53 -7.41 0.73
N ARG A 12 -10.58 -7.06 1.61
CA ARG A 12 -10.81 -6.09 2.68
C ARG A 12 -11.09 -4.68 2.19
N PHE A 13 -10.47 -4.30 1.07
CA PHE A 13 -10.51 -2.91 0.60
C PHE A 13 -11.37 -2.73 -0.65
N ARG A 14 -12.01 -3.78 -1.09
CA ARG A 14 -12.88 -3.74 -2.26
C ARG A 14 -14.10 -2.87 -1.98
N THR A 15 -14.43 -1.97 -2.89
CA THR A 15 -15.63 -1.14 -2.77
C THR A 15 -16.84 -1.79 -3.45
N HIS A 16 -16.60 -2.72 -4.37
CA HIS A 16 -17.63 -3.56 -4.99
C HIS A 16 -16.95 -4.81 -5.55
N ASP A 17 -17.77 -5.80 -5.95
CA ASP A 17 -17.28 -7.14 -6.29
C ASP A 17 -16.19 -7.19 -7.36
N SER A 18 -16.24 -6.30 -8.33
CA SER A 18 -15.24 -6.28 -9.41
C SER A 18 -14.09 -5.32 -9.17
N ASP A 19 -14.04 -4.69 -8.00
CA ASP A 19 -13.05 -3.64 -7.73
C ASP A 19 -11.73 -4.25 -7.25
N THR A 20 -10.82 -4.47 -8.19
CA THR A 20 -9.46 -4.94 -7.88
C THR A 20 -8.41 -3.88 -8.19
N GLY A 21 -8.80 -2.78 -8.82
CA GLY A 21 -7.88 -1.73 -9.26
C GLY A 21 -8.10 -0.37 -8.62
N SER A 22 -8.98 -0.27 -7.60
CA SER A 22 -9.22 1.01 -6.94
C SER A 22 -7.97 1.54 -6.26
N PRO A 23 -7.86 2.86 -6.06
CA PRO A 23 -6.74 3.42 -5.31
C PRO A 23 -6.58 2.80 -3.92
N GLU A 24 -7.67 2.52 -3.23
CA GLU A 24 -7.62 1.89 -1.91
C GLU A 24 -6.95 0.53 -1.94
N VAL A 25 -7.32 -0.31 -2.90
CA VAL A 25 -6.73 -1.63 -3.06
C VAL A 25 -5.24 -1.51 -3.40
N GLN A 26 -4.89 -0.62 -4.30
CA GLN A 26 -3.49 -0.40 -4.68
C GLN A 26 -2.66 0.08 -3.50
N ILE A 27 -3.19 1.00 -2.70
CA ILE A 27 -2.51 1.50 -1.50
C ILE A 27 -2.29 0.36 -0.51
N ALA A 28 -3.28 -0.50 -0.32
CA ALA A 28 -3.16 -1.63 0.61
C ALA A 28 -2.09 -2.61 0.15
N ILE A 29 -2.05 -2.94 -1.13
CA ILE A 29 -1.04 -3.83 -1.69
C ILE A 29 0.36 -3.22 -1.56
N LEU A 30 0.51 -1.94 -1.88
CA LEU A 30 1.79 -1.24 -1.75
C LEU A 30 2.25 -1.21 -0.30
N SER A 31 1.33 -0.96 0.64
CA SER A 31 1.66 -0.92 2.06
C SER A 31 2.18 -2.27 2.56
N GLU A 32 1.58 -3.36 2.09
CA GLU A 32 2.05 -4.71 2.41
C GLU A 32 3.46 -4.94 1.89
N ARG A 33 3.73 -4.56 0.65
CA ARG A 33 5.06 -4.72 0.05
C ARG A 33 6.11 -3.85 0.74
N ILE A 34 5.73 -2.63 1.11
CA ILE A 34 6.61 -1.74 1.86
C ILE A 34 6.98 -2.36 3.20
N GLY A 35 6.00 -2.95 3.88
CA GLY A 35 6.24 -3.65 5.14
C GLY A 35 7.21 -4.82 4.99
N GLU A 36 7.03 -5.61 3.94
CA GLU A 36 7.91 -6.74 3.66
C GLU A 36 9.34 -6.29 3.40
N LEU A 37 9.53 -5.23 2.61
CA LEU A 37 10.86 -4.71 2.33
C LEU A 37 11.49 -4.07 3.56
N THR A 38 10.70 -3.39 4.38
CA THR A 38 11.18 -2.80 5.62
C THR A 38 11.72 -3.90 6.54
N GLU A 39 11.01 -5.00 6.63
CA GLU A 39 11.45 -6.16 7.41
C GLU A 39 12.73 -6.75 6.83
N HIS A 40 12.82 -6.83 5.49
CA HIS A 40 14.03 -7.31 4.81
C HIS A 40 15.26 -6.50 5.21
N PHE A 41 15.14 -5.19 5.36
CA PHE A 41 16.28 -4.33 5.69
C PHE A 41 16.80 -4.52 7.11
N LYS A 42 16.07 -5.17 7.97
CA LYS A 42 16.57 -5.49 9.32
C LYS A 42 17.74 -6.46 9.24
N THR A 43 17.77 -7.30 8.21
CA THR A 43 18.86 -8.27 8.02
C THR A 43 19.74 -7.97 6.82
N HIS A 44 19.28 -7.12 5.89
CA HIS A 44 19.96 -6.83 4.63
C HIS A 44 20.07 -5.32 4.41
N ALA A 45 20.64 -4.62 5.38
CA ALA A 45 20.69 -3.15 5.36
C ALA A 45 21.44 -2.56 4.18
N LYS A 46 22.37 -3.34 3.57
CA LYS A 46 23.17 -2.86 2.45
C LYS A 46 22.63 -3.26 1.08
N ASP A 47 21.41 -3.75 1.00
CA ASP A 47 20.79 -4.12 -0.26
C ASP A 47 20.26 -2.86 -0.96
N HIS A 48 21.14 -2.27 -1.78
CA HIS A 48 20.81 -1.00 -2.45
C HIS A 48 19.71 -1.14 -3.49
N ALA A 49 19.60 -2.27 -4.16
CA ALA A 49 18.54 -2.50 -5.15
C ALA A 49 17.18 -2.53 -4.48
N SER A 50 17.05 -3.23 -3.36
CA SER A 50 15.79 -3.29 -2.60
C SER A 50 15.45 -1.95 -1.99
N ARG A 51 16.45 -1.19 -1.55
CA ARG A 51 16.22 0.16 -1.01
C ARG A 51 15.65 1.08 -2.07
N ARG A 52 16.17 1.02 -3.29
CA ARG A 52 15.66 1.79 -4.41
C ARG A 52 14.20 1.39 -4.72
N GLY A 53 13.93 0.09 -4.73
CA GLY A 53 12.57 -0.42 -4.92
C GLY A 53 11.61 0.06 -3.85
N LEU A 54 12.06 0.08 -2.59
CA LEU A 54 11.24 0.58 -1.48
C LEU A 54 10.88 2.05 -1.70
N LEU A 55 11.85 2.88 -2.08
CA LEU A 55 11.58 4.30 -2.33
C LEU A 55 10.57 4.49 -3.45
N MET A 56 10.63 3.67 -4.50
CA MET A 56 9.65 3.71 -5.58
C MET A 56 8.25 3.36 -5.10
N LEU A 57 8.12 2.34 -4.26
CA LEU A 57 6.84 1.92 -3.70
C LEU A 57 6.26 2.99 -2.78
N VAL A 58 7.09 3.60 -1.95
CA VAL A 58 6.66 4.66 -1.05
C VAL A 58 6.16 5.87 -1.84
N SER A 59 6.89 6.26 -2.89
CA SER A 59 6.49 7.37 -3.76
C SER A 59 5.16 7.08 -4.46
N LYS A 60 4.99 5.88 -4.95
CA LYS A 60 3.75 5.48 -5.63
C LYS A 60 2.57 5.49 -4.66
N ARG A 61 2.75 4.97 -3.46
CA ARG A 61 1.71 5.00 -2.43
C ARG A 61 1.32 6.43 -2.08
N ARG A 62 2.31 7.30 -1.93
CA ARG A 62 2.07 8.70 -1.61
C ARG A 62 1.23 9.39 -2.69
N ARG A 63 1.53 9.13 -3.96
CA ARG A 63 0.76 9.71 -5.06
C ARG A 63 -0.69 9.25 -5.05
N LEU A 64 -0.92 7.97 -4.76
CA LEU A 64 -2.28 7.44 -4.65
C LEU A 64 -3.03 8.03 -3.47
N LEU A 65 -2.36 8.20 -2.33
CA LEU A 65 -2.96 8.84 -1.16
C LEU A 65 -3.29 10.32 -1.45
N ASP A 66 -2.41 11.04 -2.11
CA ASP A 66 -2.67 12.43 -2.48
C ASP A 66 -3.86 12.53 -3.44
N TYR A 67 -3.95 11.60 -4.38
CA TYR A 67 -5.09 11.52 -5.29
C TYR A 67 -6.40 11.36 -4.52
N LEU A 68 -6.45 10.40 -3.60
CA LEU A 68 -7.64 10.19 -2.77
C LEU A 68 -7.98 11.40 -1.92
N LYS A 69 -6.98 12.00 -1.31
CA LYS A 69 -7.18 13.16 -0.45
C LYS A 69 -7.82 14.32 -1.22
N THR A 70 -7.43 14.50 -2.47
CA THR A 70 -7.96 15.56 -3.33
C THR A 70 -9.35 15.23 -3.85
N ASN A 71 -9.57 13.97 -4.25
CA ASN A 71 -10.81 13.58 -4.94
C ASN A 71 -11.90 13.04 -4.02
N ASP A 72 -11.53 12.43 -2.91
CA ASP A 72 -12.49 11.86 -1.96
C ASP A 72 -11.86 11.77 -0.58
N SER A 73 -11.95 12.84 0.18
CA SER A 73 -11.30 12.91 1.49
C SER A 73 -11.85 11.91 2.51
N ASP A 74 -13.11 11.50 2.36
CA ASP A 74 -13.68 10.49 3.26
C ASP A 74 -13.03 9.13 3.05
N ARG A 75 -12.87 8.74 1.79
CA ARG A 75 -12.18 7.49 1.45
C ARG A 75 -10.71 7.54 1.88
N TYR A 76 -10.08 8.69 1.72
CA TYR A 76 -8.70 8.90 2.17
C TYR A 76 -8.56 8.63 3.68
N ARG A 77 -9.44 9.22 4.47
CA ARG A 77 -9.42 9.05 5.93
C ARG A 77 -9.68 7.60 6.33
N GLU A 78 -10.59 6.94 5.63
CA GLU A 78 -10.90 5.53 5.87
C GLU A 78 -9.69 4.65 5.63
N VAL A 79 -9.00 4.85 4.51
CA VAL A 79 -7.81 4.06 4.17
C VAL A 79 -6.70 4.28 5.19
N ILE A 80 -6.46 5.53 5.56
CA ILE A 80 -5.43 5.86 6.56
C ILE A 80 -5.74 5.19 7.88
N GLY A 81 -7.01 5.23 8.30
CA GLY A 81 -7.43 4.58 9.54
C GLY A 81 -7.25 3.07 9.51
N LYS A 82 -7.65 2.42 8.42
CA LYS A 82 -7.55 0.97 8.29
C LYS A 82 -6.11 0.48 8.23
N LEU A 83 -5.22 1.24 7.60
CA LEU A 83 -3.83 0.85 7.42
C LEU A 83 -2.91 1.42 8.50
N GLY A 84 -3.42 2.29 9.36
CA GLY A 84 -2.60 2.92 10.38
C GLY A 84 -1.53 3.83 9.80
N LEU A 85 -1.78 4.42 8.64
CA LEU A 85 -0.83 5.28 7.98
C LEU A 85 -0.87 6.70 8.53
N ARG A 86 0.27 7.35 8.47
CA ARG A 86 0.34 8.78 8.76
C ARG A 86 0.04 9.56 7.50
N LYS A 87 -0.46 10.76 7.67
CA LYS A 87 -0.71 11.66 6.56
C LYS A 87 0.53 11.91 5.72
#